data_bc41dd90e425bc7c18b988e7d39d2f95
#
_entry.id   bc41dd90e425bc7c18b988e7d39d2f95
#
_cell.length_a   1.000
_cell.length_b   1.000
_cell.length_c   1.000
_cell.angle_alpha   90.00
_cell.angle_beta   90.00
_cell.angle_gamma   90.00
#
_symmetry.space_group_name_H-M   'P 1'
#
loop_
_entity.id
_entity.type
_entity.pdbx_description
1 polymer ?
#
loop_
_entity_poly.entity_id
_entity_poly.type
_entity_poly.pdbx_seq_one_letter_code
_entity_poly.pdbx_strand_id
1 'polypeptide(L)'
;MKQTQSLFLIDLIKVFAALLIILHHLSSYGQIAEDARLILPGLMTWLFEYGRYAVQIFLVMAGYLATQSLTRFANAKFSSRNLLRVIINRYLRLFPPYIAALIFTTLCAWIARLWVNDEFVGEQETLSQFIAHLFFLQGILGLDSISAGAWYVAIDWQLYSVLAVLLISFSSYQALIWLISIVAVSSLLYFNHSAQYEAYFIYFVGSYGLGVLAYLAKNFADQKIQGLAKFALIAIGVVIAISTLQQVWLRNFLAWFVALLLFIWGNATYPAIGAATRGLKASTLRAIAWASPRSYCAFLIHFAFILLANTLYIASGMHAHESGLIAISLMLGVVVCSAFAASYMYRLVEIPSAKLKI
;
A
#
# COMPACT_ATOMS: atom_id res chain seq x y z
N MET A 1 -13.05 5.14 25.19
CA MET A 1 -12.08 4.85 24.09
C MET A 1 -10.96 5.88 24.21
N LYS A 2 -9.73 5.47 24.56
CA LYS A 2 -8.56 6.36 24.47
C LYS A 2 -8.38 6.70 22.98
N GLN A 3 -8.52 7.96 22.62
CA GLN A 3 -8.11 8.46 21.30
C GLN A 3 -6.64 8.06 21.12
N THR A 4 -6.37 7.13 20.24
CA THR A 4 -4.99 6.88 19.80
C THR A 4 -4.52 8.18 19.16
N GLN A 5 -3.50 8.80 19.75
CA GLN A 5 -2.89 10.00 19.18
C GLN A 5 -2.48 9.67 17.75
N SER A 6 -3.03 10.41 16.81
CA SER A 6 -2.71 10.29 15.40
C SER A 6 -1.24 10.68 15.18
N LEU A 7 -0.48 9.89 14.46
CA LEU A 7 0.95 10.07 14.23
C LEU A 7 1.15 10.77 12.89
N PHE A 8 1.58 12.02 12.93
CA PHE A 8 1.68 12.91 11.76
C PHE A 8 2.47 12.31 10.59
N LEU A 9 3.66 11.78 10.85
CA LEU A 9 4.47 11.22 9.78
C LEU A 9 3.81 10.01 9.12
N ILE A 10 3.19 9.13 9.90
CA ILE A 10 2.48 7.94 9.39
C ILE A 10 1.30 8.37 8.52
N ASP A 11 0.54 9.37 8.96
CA ASP A 11 -0.59 9.88 8.20
C ASP A 11 -0.14 10.56 6.90
N LEU A 12 0.93 11.34 6.95
CA LEU A 12 1.53 11.98 5.77
C LEU A 12 2.00 10.94 4.75
N ILE A 13 2.73 9.91 5.20
CA ILE A 13 3.22 8.83 4.35
C ILE A 13 2.06 8.08 3.69
N LYS A 14 0.98 7.77 4.42
CA LYS A 14 -0.21 7.11 3.87
C LYS A 14 -0.86 7.91 2.75
N VAL A 15 -1.07 9.20 2.98
CA VAL A 15 -1.71 10.09 2.00
C VAL A 15 -0.83 10.24 0.77
N PHE A 16 0.46 10.48 0.97
CA PHE A 16 1.42 10.61 -0.13
C PHE A 16 1.51 9.35 -0.98
N ALA A 17 1.67 8.19 -0.36
CA ALA A 17 1.78 6.92 -1.08
C ALA A 17 0.47 6.55 -1.79
N ALA A 18 -0.70 6.80 -1.19
CA ALA A 18 -1.99 6.57 -1.84
C ALA A 18 -2.18 7.48 -3.06
N LEU A 19 -1.85 8.76 -2.95
CA LEU A 19 -1.92 9.68 -4.08
C LEU A 19 -0.95 9.28 -5.19
N LEU A 20 0.30 8.94 -4.84
CA LEU A 20 1.33 8.56 -5.81
C LEU A 20 0.93 7.30 -6.60
N ILE A 21 0.34 6.29 -5.96
CA ILE A 21 -0.10 5.08 -6.67
C ILE A 21 -1.33 5.35 -7.57
N ILE A 22 -2.25 6.21 -7.14
CA ILE A 22 -3.38 6.64 -7.99
C ILE A 22 -2.86 7.36 -9.23
N LEU A 23 -1.92 8.28 -9.07
CA LEU A 23 -1.30 9.00 -10.19
C LEU A 23 -0.48 8.07 -11.09
N HIS A 24 0.20 7.06 -10.53
CA HIS A 24 0.86 6.02 -11.31
C HIS A 24 -0.13 5.27 -12.20
N HIS A 25 -1.25 4.79 -11.65
CA HIS A 25 -2.23 4.08 -12.46
C HIS A 25 -2.90 4.99 -13.50
N LEU A 26 -3.13 6.26 -13.19
CA LEU A 26 -3.59 7.25 -14.17
C LEU A 26 -2.58 7.48 -15.32
N SER A 27 -1.29 7.32 -15.09
CA SER A 27 -0.27 7.42 -16.13
C SER A 27 -0.05 6.13 -16.93
N SER A 28 -0.69 5.03 -16.51
CA SER A 28 -0.43 3.68 -17.01
C SER A 28 -1.58 3.05 -17.79
N TYR A 29 -2.81 3.56 -17.66
CA TYR A 29 -4.00 2.91 -18.20
C TYR A 29 -4.82 3.81 -19.10
N GLY A 30 -5.06 3.33 -20.33
CA GLY A 30 -6.02 3.87 -21.30
C GLY A 30 -5.60 5.14 -22.01
N GLN A 31 -6.45 5.60 -22.94
CA GLN A 31 -6.19 6.72 -23.85
C GLN A 31 -5.95 8.05 -23.12
N ILE A 32 -6.58 8.25 -21.96
CA ILE A 32 -6.35 9.45 -21.14
C ILE A 32 -4.88 9.58 -20.75
N ALA A 33 -4.19 8.48 -20.45
CA ALA A 33 -2.77 8.50 -20.11
C ALA A 33 -1.90 8.90 -21.29
N GLU A 34 -2.23 8.43 -22.49
CA GLU A 34 -1.52 8.73 -23.74
C GLU A 34 -1.65 10.20 -24.12
N ASP A 35 -2.88 10.74 -24.13
CA ASP A 35 -3.14 12.12 -24.50
C ASP A 35 -2.60 13.11 -23.46
N ALA A 36 -2.66 12.78 -22.17
CA ALA A 36 -2.01 13.59 -21.12
C ALA A 36 -0.49 13.66 -21.30
N ARG A 37 0.13 12.58 -21.81
CA ARG A 37 1.58 12.54 -22.12
C ARG A 37 1.99 13.53 -23.21
N LEU A 38 1.10 13.89 -24.13
CA LEU A 38 1.39 14.90 -25.15
C LEU A 38 1.66 16.27 -24.53
N ILE A 39 0.99 16.62 -23.41
CA ILE A 39 1.16 17.93 -22.75
C ILE A 39 2.20 17.86 -21.62
N LEU A 40 2.25 16.76 -20.85
CA LEU A 40 3.12 16.61 -19.68
C LEU A 40 4.04 15.39 -19.82
N PRO A 41 4.85 15.26 -20.91
CA PRO A 41 5.61 14.04 -21.19
C PRO A 41 6.54 13.65 -20.04
N GLY A 42 7.29 14.57 -19.48
CA GLY A 42 8.22 14.29 -18.38
C GLY A 42 7.53 13.82 -17.11
N LEU A 43 6.41 14.45 -16.73
CA LEU A 43 5.65 14.05 -15.55
C LEU A 43 4.99 12.67 -15.73
N MET A 44 4.36 12.44 -16.88
CA MET A 44 3.68 11.17 -17.16
C MET A 44 4.67 10.00 -17.22
N THR A 45 5.82 10.21 -17.87
CA THR A 45 6.89 9.21 -17.88
C THR A 45 7.43 8.94 -16.47
N TRP A 46 7.67 9.98 -15.67
CA TRP A 46 8.14 9.83 -14.30
C TRP A 46 7.11 9.08 -13.42
N LEU A 47 5.83 9.41 -13.54
CA LEU A 47 4.76 8.71 -12.79
C LEU A 47 4.65 7.25 -13.22
N PHE A 48 4.76 6.94 -14.51
CA PHE A 48 4.73 5.59 -15.05
C PHE A 48 5.91 4.75 -14.53
N GLU A 49 7.13 5.27 -14.58
CA GLU A 49 8.34 4.54 -14.21
C GLU A 49 8.51 4.40 -12.69
N TYR A 50 8.29 5.49 -11.95
CA TYR A 50 8.65 5.58 -10.53
C TYR A 50 7.44 5.60 -9.58
N GLY A 51 6.26 5.97 -10.05
CA GLY A 51 5.06 6.07 -9.19
C GLY A 51 4.71 4.75 -8.49
N ARG A 52 4.95 3.61 -9.16
CA ARG A 52 4.76 2.28 -8.57
C ARG A 52 5.60 2.01 -7.31
N TYR A 53 6.66 2.78 -7.09
CA TYR A 53 7.48 2.63 -5.89
C TYR A 53 6.75 3.07 -4.61
N ALA A 54 5.59 3.69 -4.72
CA ALA A 54 4.67 3.91 -3.60
C ALA A 54 4.35 2.61 -2.84
N VAL A 55 4.35 1.46 -3.53
CA VAL A 55 4.18 0.14 -2.91
C VAL A 55 5.25 -0.13 -1.86
N GLN A 56 6.51 0.25 -2.12
CA GLN A 56 7.60 0.06 -1.15
C GLN A 56 7.36 0.88 0.12
N ILE A 57 6.83 2.10 -0.04
CA ILE A 57 6.46 2.99 1.07
C ILE A 57 5.36 2.33 1.92
N PHE A 58 4.31 1.80 1.28
CA PHE A 58 3.24 1.09 1.98
C PHE A 58 3.75 -0.15 2.71
N LEU A 59 4.62 -0.94 2.10
CA LEU A 59 5.15 -2.17 2.70
C LEU A 59 5.97 -1.89 3.96
N VAL A 60 6.88 -0.91 3.90
CA VAL A 60 7.67 -0.50 5.08
C VAL A 60 6.77 -0.02 6.20
N MET A 61 5.80 0.82 5.88
CA MET A 61 4.83 1.30 6.86
C MET A 61 3.96 0.18 7.42
N ALA A 62 3.52 -0.76 6.57
CA ALA A 62 2.74 -1.93 7.00
C ALA A 62 3.53 -2.81 7.97
N GLY A 63 4.81 -3.08 7.68
CA GLY A 63 5.71 -3.81 8.58
C GLY A 63 5.87 -3.12 9.95
N TYR A 64 6.06 -1.79 9.95
CA TYR A 64 6.14 -0.99 11.17
C TYR A 64 4.86 -1.09 12.02
N LEU A 65 3.70 -0.86 11.42
CA LEU A 65 2.40 -0.89 12.10
C LEU A 65 1.97 -2.30 12.52
N ALA A 66 2.28 -3.32 11.71
CA ALA A 66 2.03 -4.71 12.06
C ALA A 66 2.84 -5.11 13.29
N THR A 67 4.13 -4.77 13.35
CA THR A 67 4.97 -5.03 14.51
C THR A 67 4.41 -4.33 15.75
N GLN A 68 3.98 -3.08 15.64
CA GLN A 68 3.33 -2.33 16.73
C GLN A 68 2.08 -3.06 17.26
N SER A 69 1.29 -3.67 16.38
CA SER A 69 0.08 -4.37 16.79
C SER A 69 0.37 -5.75 17.39
N LEU A 70 1.36 -6.47 16.85
CA LEU A 70 1.68 -7.85 17.21
C LEU A 70 2.53 -7.98 18.46
N THR A 71 3.43 -7.04 18.73
CA THR A 71 4.26 -7.05 19.96
C THR A 71 3.45 -6.98 21.24
N ARG A 72 2.20 -6.54 21.19
CA ARG A 72 1.26 -6.59 22.34
C ARG A 72 0.90 -8.02 22.74
N PHE A 73 1.03 -8.97 21.82
CA PHE A 73 0.74 -10.40 22.05
C PHE A 73 2.00 -11.21 22.33
N ALA A 74 3.18 -10.68 22.12
CA ALA A 74 4.45 -11.39 22.20
C ALA A 74 4.84 -11.84 23.62
N ASN A 75 4.30 -11.18 24.65
CA ASN A 75 4.50 -11.58 26.06
C ASN A 75 3.50 -12.64 26.55
N ALA A 76 2.54 -13.03 25.70
CA ALA A 76 1.62 -14.12 26.01
C ALA A 76 2.28 -15.46 25.67
N LYS A 77 2.03 -16.50 26.47
CA LYS A 77 2.47 -17.86 26.10
C LYS A 77 1.95 -18.20 24.70
N PHE A 78 2.77 -18.88 23.90
CA PHE A 78 2.37 -19.35 22.58
C PHE A 78 1.02 -20.06 22.65
N SER A 79 0.10 -19.66 21.80
CA SER A 79 -1.20 -20.27 21.64
C SER A 79 -1.61 -20.23 20.18
N SER A 80 -1.80 -21.41 19.58
CA SER A 80 -2.31 -21.53 18.21
C SER A 80 -3.65 -20.80 18.01
N ARG A 81 -4.49 -20.79 19.06
CA ARG A 81 -5.75 -20.03 19.05
C ARG A 81 -5.53 -18.53 18.95
N ASN A 82 -4.54 -17.98 19.65
CA ASN A 82 -4.22 -16.55 19.57
C ASN A 82 -3.63 -16.20 18.21
N LEU A 83 -2.77 -17.05 17.64
CA LEU A 83 -2.21 -16.87 16.32
C LEU A 83 -3.32 -16.85 15.25
N LEU A 84 -4.19 -17.86 15.25
CA LEU A 84 -5.31 -17.93 14.32
C LEU A 84 -6.24 -16.72 14.43
N ARG A 85 -6.57 -16.32 15.68
CA ARG A 85 -7.37 -15.11 15.95
C ARG A 85 -6.76 -13.85 15.33
N VAL A 86 -5.47 -13.66 15.47
CA VAL A 86 -4.77 -12.47 14.96
C VAL A 86 -4.81 -12.45 13.42
N ILE A 87 -4.56 -13.58 12.77
CA ILE A 87 -4.58 -13.71 11.30
C ILE A 87 -6.00 -13.49 10.77
N ILE A 88 -7.02 -14.12 11.37
CA ILE A 88 -8.41 -13.95 10.94
C ILE A 88 -8.89 -12.52 11.18
N ASN A 89 -8.54 -11.89 12.30
CA ASN A 89 -8.91 -10.50 12.56
C ASN A 89 -8.27 -9.54 11.54
N ARG A 90 -7.07 -9.83 11.02
CA ARG A 90 -6.47 -9.07 9.90
C ARG A 90 -7.27 -9.24 8.63
N TYR A 91 -7.64 -10.47 8.29
CA TYR A 91 -8.50 -10.78 7.15
C TYR A 91 -9.84 -10.04 7.24
N LEU A 92 -10.56 -10.17 8.35
CA LEU A 92 -11.85 -9.51 8.58
C LEU A 92 -11.78 -7.99 8.49
N ARG A 93 -10.64 -7.40 8.80
CA ARG A 93 -10.42 -5.96 8.67
C ARG A 93 -10.21 -5.52 7.21
N LEU A 94 -9.49 -6.32 6.42
CA LEU A 94 -9.14 -5.98 5.03
C LEU A 94 -10.27 -6.32 4.07
N PHE A 95 -10.96 -7.43 4.30
CA PHE A 95 -11.88 -8.05 3.37
C PHE A 95 -13.11 -7.20 2.99
N PRO A 96 -13.90 -6.60 3.92
CA PRO A 96 -15.14 -5.91 3.53
C PRO A 96 -14.92 -4.71 2.60
N PRO A 97 -13.96 -3.79 2.83
CA PRO A 97 -13.65 -2.74 1.86
C PRO A 97 -13.10 -3.28 0.55
N TYR A 98 -12.31 -4.35 0.62
CA TYR A 98 -11.75 -5.00 -0.55
C TYR A 98 -12.82 -5.58 -1.46
N ILE A 99 -13.75 -6.40 -0.92
CA ILE A 99 -14.82 -6.99 -1.73
C ILE A 99 -15.79 -5.94 -2.27
N ALA A 100 -16.07 -4.90 -1.51
CA ALA A 100 -16.90 -3.78 -1.98
C ALA A 100 -16.27 -3.08 -3.19
N ALA A 101 -14.94 -2.86 -3.15
CA ALA A 101 -14.21 -2.29 -4.27
C ALA A 101 -14.17 -3.22 -5.48
N LEU A 102 -13.97 -4.53 -5.28
CA LEU A 102 -13.99 -5.51 -6.36
C LEU A 102 -15.35 -5.55 -7.08
N ILE A 103 -16.45 -5.64 -6.33
CA ILE A 103 -17.81 -5.62 -6.90
C ILE A 103 -18.02 -4.32 -7.69
N PHE A 104 -17.63 -3.19 -7.14
CA PHE A 104 -17.77 -1.90 -7.82
C PHE A 104 -16.92 -1.84 -9.09
N THR A 105 -15.67 -2.32 -9.06
CA THR A 105 -14.79 -2.37 -10.23
C THR A 105 -15.36 -3.29 -11.32
N THR A 106 -15.84 -4.48 -10.95
CA THR A 106 -16.50 -5.41 -11.90
C THR A 106 -17.72 -4.77 -12.56
N LEU A 107 -18.56 -4.05 -11.79
CA LEU A 107 -19.69 -3.31 -12.35
C LEU A 107 -19.24 -2.21 -13.33
N CYS A 108 -18.21 -1.45 -12.97
CA CYS A 108 -17.65 -0.42 -13.85
C CYS A 108 -17.03 -1.01 -15.12
N ALA A 109 -16.33 -2.12 -15.03
CA ALA A 109 -15.76 -2.82 -16.17
C ALA A 109 -16.86 -3.41 -17.08
N TRP A 110 -17.92 -3.97 -16.48
CA TRP A 110 -19.08 -4.41 -17.25
C TRP A 110 -19.75 -3.26 -18.01
N ILE A 111 -19.98 -2.11 -17.36
CA ILE A 111 -20.51 -0.90 -18.04
C ILE A 111 -19.56 -0.46 -19.15
N ALA A 112 -18.25 -0.41 -18.88
CA ALA A 112 -17.24 0.00 -19.87
C ALA A 112 -17.31 -0.86 -21.13
N ARG A 113 -17.42 -2.18 -21.00
CA ARG A 113 -17.53 -3.12 -22.13
C ARG A 113 -18.82 -2.96 -22.97
N LEU A 114 -19.87 -2.35 -22.44
CA LEU A 114 -21.07 -2.01 -23.22
C LEU A 114 -20.85 -0.86 -24.21
N TRP A 115 -19.87 0.00 -23.93
CA TRP A 115 -19.62 1.23 -24.67
C TRP A 115 -18.32 1.23 -25.47
N VAL A 116 -17.32 0.49 -25.01
CA VAL A 116 -15.97 0.53 -25.56
C VAL A 116 -15.39 -0.88 -25.64
N ASN A 117 -14.76 -1.19 -26.77
CA ASN A 117 -13.97 -2.42 -26.94
C ASN A 117 -12.49 -2.03 -26.99
N ASP A 118 -11.82 -1.96 -25.84
CA ASP A 118 -10.44 -1.52 -25.71
C ASP A 118 -9.70 -2.37 -24.68
N GLU A 119 -8.41 -2.56 -24.88
CA GLU A 119 -7.56 -3.40 -24.04
C GLU A 119 -7.52 -2.96 -22.57
N PHE A 120 -7.68 -1.66 -22.27
CA PHE A 120 -7.64 -1.15 -20.89
C PHE A 120 -8.78 -1.67 -20.01
N VAL A 121 -9.91 -2.11 -20.61
CA VAL A 121 -11.05 -2.65 -19.88
C VAL A 121 -10.77 -4.09 -19.44
N GLY A 122 -9.92 -4.80 -20.17
CA GLY A 122 -9.59 -6.19 -19.94
C GLY A 122 -10.71 -7.17 -20.33
N GLU A 123 -10.44 -8.45 -20.15
CA GLU A 123 -11.39 -9.52 -20.40
C GLU A 123 -12.50 -9.57 -19.34
N GLN A 124 -13.57 -10.33 -19.64
CA GLN A 124 -14.66 -10.51 -18.70
C GLN A 124 -14.22 -11.36 -17.49
N GLU A 125 -14.51 -10.87 -16.31
CA GLU A 125 -14.16 -11.53 -15.06
C GLU A 125 -14.88 -12.87 -14.91
N THR A 126 -14.14 -13.91 -14.54
CA THR A 126 -14.68 -15.25 -14.33
C THR A 126 -15.07 -15.48 -12.87
N LEU A 127 -16.01 -16.42 -12.64
CA LEU A 127 -16.38 -16.82 -11.28
C LEU A 127 -15.18 -17.40 -10.50
N SER A 128 -14.31 -18.18 -11.16
CA SER A 128 -13.09 -18.73 -10.54
C SER A 128 -12.14 -17.64 -10.10
N GLN A 129 -11.96 -16.61 -10.92
CA GLN A 129 -11.16 -15.42 -10.61
C GLN A 129 -11.74 -14.69 -9.40
N PHE A 130 -13.05 -14.46 -9.36
CA PHE A 130 -13.71 -13.82 -8.24
C PHE A 130 -13.57 -14.63 -6.94
N ILE A 131 -13.76 -15.97 -6.99
CA ILE A 131 -13.56 -16.85 -5.84
C ILE A 131 -12.11 -16.80 -5.36
N ALA A 132 -11.12 -16.82 -6.26
CA ALA A 132 -9.72 -16.71 -5.87
C ALA A 132 -9.42 -15.38 -5.12
N HIS A 133 -10.04 -14.27 -5.53
CA HIS A 133 -9.94 -12.99 -4.84
C HIS A 133 -10.55 -13.02 -3.42
N LEU A 134 -11.63 -13.79 -3.19
CA LEU A 134 -12.20 -13.92 -1.85
C LEU A 134 -11.20 -14.49 -0.85
N PHE A 135 -10.27 -15.34 -1.29
CA PHE A 135 -9.26 -15.99 -0.44
C PHE A 135 -7.86 -15.38 -0.58
N PHE A 136 -7.71 -14.26 -1.31
CA PHE A 136 -6.42 -13.64 -1.63
C PHE A 136 -5.43 -14.57 -2.35
N LEU A 137 -5.95 -15.49 -3.17
CA LEU A 137 -5.17 -16.52 -3.87
C LEU A 137 -4.96 -16.23 -5.36
N GLN A 138 -5.55 -15.16 -5.92
CA GLN A 138 -5.51 -14.86 -7.35
C GLN A 138 -4.08 -14.89 -7.93
N GLY A 139 -3.12 -14.23 -7.29
CA GLY A 139 -1.73 -14.21 -7.77
C GLY A 139 -1.04 -15.56 -7.68
N ILE A 140 -1.28 -16.34 -6.60
CA ILE A 140 -0.71 -17.69 -6.41
C ILE A 140 -1.24 -18.66 -7.45
N LEU A 141 -2.51 -18.51 -7.86
CA LEU A 141 -3.17 -19.34 -8.88
C LEU A 141 -2.89 -18.83 -10.31
N GLY A 142 -2.09 -17.79 -10.48
CA GLY A 142 -1.78 -17.22 -11.80
C GLY A 142 -2.97 -16.56 -12.48
N LEU A 143 -3.96 -16.09 -11.73
CA LEU A 143 -5.14 -15.38 -12.22
C LEU A 143 -4.93 -13.88 -12.16
N ASP A 144 -5.37 -13.17 -13.20
CA ASP A 144 -5.28 -11.72 -13.26
C ASP A 144 -6.09 -11.03 -12.16
N SER A 145 -5.58 -9.90 -11.71
CA SER A 145 -6.28 -9.10 -10.69
C SER A 145 -7.43 -8.30 -11.31
N ILE A 146 -8.63 -8.44 -10.76
CA ILE A 146 -9.85 -7.70 -11.16
C ILE A 146 -9.67 -6.18 -11.01
N SER A 147 -8.80 -5.75 -10.12
CA SER A 147 -8.47 -4.34 -9.91
C SER A 147 -6.97 -4.18 -9.72
N ALA A 148 -6.41 -3.09 -10.24
CA ALA A 148 -4.98 -2.80 -10.17
C ALA A 148 -4.38 -2.79 -8.76
N GLY A 149 -5.20 -2.55 -7.71
CA GLY A 149 -4.76 -2.57 -6.31
C GLY A 149 -4.98 -3.91 -5.59
N ALA A 150 -5.69 -4.85 -6.19
CA ALA A 150 -6.15 -6.07 -5.51
C ALA A 150 -5.00 -6.98 -5.04
N TRP A 151 -3.96 -7.12 -5.85
CA TRP A 151 -2.80 -7.96 -5.56
C TRP A 151 -2.07 -7.54 -4.27
N TYR A 152 -1.99 -6.23 -3.99
CA TYR A 152 -1.32 -5.70 -2.80
C TYR A 152 -1.99 -6.17 -1.50
N VAL A 153 -3.31 -6.26 -1.47
CA VAL A 153 -4.05 -6.72 -0.27
C VAL A 153 -3.73 -8.17 0.04
N ALA A 154 -3.61 -9.02 -0.99
CA ALA A 154 -3.20 -10.41 -0.82
C ALA A 154 -1.77 -10.52 -0.25
N ILE A 155 -0.84 -9.73 -0.76
CA ILE A 155 0.55 -9.68 -0.28
C ILE A 155 0.62 -9.13 1.16
N ASP A 156 -0.13 -8.05 1.48
CA ASP A 156 -0.15 -7.51 2.85
C ASP A 156 -0.66 -8.56 3.87
N TRP A 157 -1.69 -9.33 3.50
CA TRP A 157 -2.19 -10.40 4.36
C TRP A 157 -1.19 -11.55 4.53
N GLN A 158 -0.48 -11.95 3.46
CA GLN A 158 0.60 -12.96 3.53
C GLN A 158 1.72 -12.49 4.47
N LEU A 159 2.24 -11.27 4.26
CA LEU A 159 3.32 -10.69 5.06
C LEU A 159 2.95 -10.55 6.54
N TYR A 160 1.73 -10.07 6.81
CA TYR A 160 1.22 -9.96 8.17
C TYR A 160 1.11 -11.33 8.84
N SER A 161 0.62 -12.34 8.13
CA SER A 161 0.46 -13.70 8.64
C SER A 161 1.82 -14.34 8.97
N VAL A 162 2.80 -14.21 8.08
CA VAL A 162 4.18 -14.66 8.31
C VAL A 162 4.78 -13.96 9.52
N LEU A 163 4.65 -12.64 9.62
CA LEU A 163 5.16 -11.89 10.77
C LEU A 163 4.46 -12.30 12.08
N ALA A 164 3.15 -12.55 12.05
CA ALA A 164 2.41 -13.04 13.22
C ALA A 164 2.92 -14.41 13.69
N VAL A 165 3.17 -15.34 12.75
CA VAL A 165 3.79 -16.64 13.06
C VAL A 165 5.15 -16.42 13.71
N LEU A 166 6.01 -15.60 13.12
CA LEU A 166 7.36 -15.35 13.64
C LEU A 166 7.32 -14.71 15.04
N LEU A 167 6.56 -13.63 15.24
CA LEU A 167 6.54 -12.90 16.52
C LEU A 167 5.89 -13.69 17.66
N ILE A 168 4.93 -14.57 17.37
CA ILE A 168 4.22 -15.36 18.39
C ILE A 168 4.94 -16.68 18.68
N SER A 169 5.67 -17.26 17.69
CA SER A 169 6.32 -18.56 17.83
C SER A 169 7.77 -18.48 18.32
N PHE A 170 8.47 -17.37 18.05
CA PHE A 170 9.87 -17.21 18.47
C PHE A 170 9.97 -16.72 19.92
N SER A 171 10.72 -17.43 20.72
CA SER A 171 11.04 -17.04 22.11
C SER A 171 12.21 -16.05 22.20
N SER A 172 13.07 -15.98 21.17
CA SER A 172 14.23 -15.11 21.12
C SER A 172 14.08 -13.99 20.07
N TYR A 173 13.92 -12.76 20.53
CA TYR A 173 13.92 -11.59 19.64
C TYR A 173 15.25 -11.35 18.92
N GLN A 174 16.37 -11.78 19.50
CA GLN A 174 17.67 -11.69 18.83
C GLN A 174 17.70 -12.58 17.60
N ALA A 175 17.31 -13.86 17.75
CA ALA A 175 17.22 -14.80 16.62
C ALA A 175 16.22 -14.30 15.56
N LEU A 176 15.10 -13.73 15.98
CA LEU A 176 14.09 -13.15 15.11
C LEU A 176 14.66 -11.98 14.27
N ILE A 177 15.42 -11.05 14.88
CA ILE A 177 16.03 -9.92 14.17
C ILE A 177 17.02 -10.44 13.12
N TRP A 178 17.85 -11.44 13.46
CA TRP A 178 18.76 -12.04 12.49
C TRP A 178 18.03 -12.71 11.34
N LEU A 179 16.99 -13.48 11.63
CA LEU A 179 16.16 -14.12 10.59
C LEU A 179 15.51 -13.09 9.68
N ILE A 180 14.87 -12.07 10.25
CA ILE A 180 14.25 -10.98 9.47
C ILE A 180 15.31 -10.27 8.62
N SER A 181 16.50 -10.01 9.16
CA SER A 181 17.57 -9.33 8.43
C SER A 181 18.08 -10.16 7.26
N ILE A 182 18.31 -11.45 7.45
CA ILE A 182 18.77 -12.36 6.38
C ILE A 182 17.72 -12.46 5.29
N VAL A 183 16.45 -12.69 5.65
CA VAL A 183 15.36 -12.81 4.69
C VAL A 183 15.11 -11.47 3.98
N ALA A 184 15.24 -10.33 4.67
CA ALA A 184 15.11 -9.02 4.06
C ALA A 184 16.22 -8.75 3.03
N VAL A 185 17.48 -9.04 3.36
CA VAL A 185 18.61 -8.91 2.43
C VAL A 185 18.42 -9.82 1.23
N SER A 186 18.05 -11.09 1.43
CA SER A 186 17.78 -12.03 0.35
C SER A 186 16.65 -11.55 -0.58
N SER A 187 15.59 -10.98 0.01
CA SER A 187 14.50 -10.37 -0.76
C SER A 187 14.98 -9.19 -1.57
N LEU A 188 15.67 -8.22 -0.94
CA LEU A 188 16.10 -6.99 -1.59
C LEU A 188 17.17 -7.19 -2.68
N LEU A 189 17.99 -8.22 -2.58
CA LEU A 189 19.11 -8.46 -3.50
C LEU A 189 18.84 -9.57 -4.51
N TYR A 190 17.86 -10.43 -4.28
CA TYR A 190 17.61 -11.58 -5.15
C TYR A 190 16.12 -11.70 -5.55
N PHE A 191 15.24 -11.99 -4.60
CA PHE A 191 13.87 -12.34 -4.92
C PHE A 191 13.07 -11.21 -5.57
N ASN A 192 13.28 -9.96 -5.17
CA ASN A 192 12.56 -8.82 -5.74
C ASN A 192 13.05 -8.41 -7.15
N HIS A 193 14.06 -9.10 -7.69
CA HIS A 193 14.56 -8.85 -9.04
C HIS A 193 13.92 -9.74 -10.11
N SER A 194 13.13 -10.74 -9.72
CA SER A 194 12.52 -11.70 -10.63
C SER A 194 10.99 -11.73 -10.46
N ALA A 195 10.26 -11.40 -11.55
CA ALA A 195 8.81 -11.31 -11.59
C ALA A 195 8.09 -12.60 -11.16
N GLN A 196 8.72 -13.78 -11.33
CA GLN A 196 8.17 -15.07 -10.91
C GLN A 196 7.81 -15.15 -9.41
N TYR A 197 8.39 -14.26 -8.57
CA TYR A 197 8.13 -14.23 -7.13
C TYR A 197 7.09 -13.18 -6.73
N GLU A 198 6.57 -12.38 -7.65
CA GLU A 198 5.66 -11.26 -7.34
C GLU A 198 4.32 -11.70 -6.70
N ALA A 199 3.90 -12.95 -6.89
CA ALA A 199 2.72 -13.49 -6.23
C ALA A 199 2.94 -13.87 -4.76
N TYR A 200 4.19 -13.85 -4.27
CA TYR A 200 4.58 -14.40 -2.98
C TYR A 200 5.18 -13.32 -2.07
N PHE A 201 4.94 -13.49 -0.78
CA PHE A 201 5.48 -12.59 0.25
C PHE A 201 6.99 -12.41 0.19
N ILE A 202 7.73 -13.41 -0.29
CA ILE A 202 9.21 -13.40 -0.33
C ILE A 202 9.77 -12.27 -1.21
N TYR A 203 9.05 -11.87 -2.26
CA TYR A 203 9.42 -10.76 -3.14
C TYR A 203 9.40 -9.42 -2.38
N PHE A 204 8.46 -9.25 -1.45
CA PHE A 204 8.16 -8.00 -0.78
C PHE A 204 8.65 -7.92 0.67
N VAL A 205 9.05 -9.06 1.25
CA VAL A 205 9.41 -9.13 2.69
C VAL A 205 10.63 -8.27 3.03
N GLY A 206 11.46 -7.91 2.06
CA GLY A 206 12.58 -6.99 2.25
C GLY A 206 12.15 -5.62 2.75
N SER A 207 11.23 -4.98 2.02
CA SER A 207 10.69 -3.67 2.40
C SER A 207 9.86 -3.75 3.68
N TYR A 208 9.05 -4.80 3.81
CA TYR A 208 8.25 -5.03 5.02
C TYR A 208 9.13 -5.26 6.25
N GLY A 209 10.19 -6.07 6.12
CA GLY A 209 11.17 -6.35 7.19
C GLY A 209 11.92 -5.11 7.66
N LEU A 210 12.25 -4.19 6.74
CA LEU A 210 12.83 -2.90 7.11
C LEU A 210 11.90 -2.11 8.04
N GLY A 211 10.59 -2.14 7.80
CA GLY A 211 9.59 -1.54 8.70
C GLY A 211 9.53 -2.21 10.07
N VAL A 212 9.63 -3.56 10.10
CA VAL A 212 9.72 -4.34 11.35
C VAL A 212 10.95 -3.91 12.16
N LEU A 213 12.12 -3.87 11.53
CA LEU A 213 13.37 -3.47 12.18
C LEU A 213 13.31 -2.02 12.68
N ALA A 214 12.73 -1.10 11.91
CA ALA A 214 12.56 0.29 12.31
C ALA A 214 11.69 0.42 13.57
N TYR A 215 10.61 -0.36 13.68
CA TYR A 215 9.78 -0.39 14.88
C TYR A 215 10.53 -0.95 16.09
N LEU A 216 11.19 -2.10 15.96
CA LEU A 216 11.95 -2.73 17.04
C LEU A 216 13.11 -1.82 17.51
N ALA A 217 13.81 -1.20 16.57
CA ALA A 217 14.91 -0.28 16.86
C ALA A 217 14.50 0.94 17.69
N LYS A 218 13.23 1.37 17.59
CA LYS A 218 12.74 2.59 18.26
C LYS A 218 11.91 2.32 19.50
N ASN A 219 11.03 1.31 19.47
CA ASN A 219 9.91 1.19 20.40
C ASN A 219 9.99 -0.04 21.30
N PHE A 220 10.94 -0.94 21.08
CA PHE A 220 11.03 -2.14 21.92
C PHE A 220 11.53 -1.81 23.33
N ALA A 221 11.05 -2.53 24.35
CA ALA A 221 11.37 -2.23 25.74
C ALA A 221 12.83 -2.56 26.12
N ASP A 222 13.40 -3.63 25.56
CA ASP A 222 14.76 -4.07 25.82
C ASP A 222 15.77 -3.31 24.96
N GLN A 223 16.70 -2.60 25.60
CA GLN A 223 17.74 -1.79 24.92
C GLN A 223 18.71 -2.64 24.08
N LYS A 224 18.97 -3.91 24.46
CA LYS A 224 19.82 -4.82 23.67
C LYS A 224 19.15 -5.15 22.34
N ILE A 225 17.86 -5.42 22.39
CA ILE A 225 17.04 -5.69 21.17
C ILE A 225 16.97 -4.43 20.31
N GLN A 226 16.75 -3.27 20.91
CA GLN A 226 16.81 -2.00 20.17
C GLN A 226 18.17 -1.81 19.47
N GLY A 227 19.27 -2.02 20.20
CA GLY A 227 20.63 -1.88 19.68
C GLY A 227 20.88 -2.82 18.48
N LEU A 228 20.48 -4.09 18.61
CA LEU A 228 20.62 -5.06 17.53
C LEU A 228 19.77 -4.71 16.30
N ALA A 229 18.53 -4.26 16.51
CA ALA A 229 17.66 -3.85 15.40
C ALA A 229 18.20 -2.57 14.70
N LYS A 230 18.77 -1.62 15.45
CA LYS A 230 19.46 -0.46 14.88
C LYS A 230 20.67 -0.87 14.05
N PHE A 231 21.51 -1.76 14.58
CA PHE A 231 22.64 -2.31 13.86
C PHE A 231 22.20 -2.99 12.57
N ALA A 232 21.17 -3.85 12.61
CA ALA A 232 20.64 -4.53 11.45
C ALA A 232 20.12 -3.54 10.39
N LEU A 233 19.39 -2.50 10.80
CA LEU A 233 18.87 -1.47 9.90
C LEU A 233 19.99 -0.69 9.20
N ILE A 234 21.07 -0.36 9.91
CA ILE A 234 22.24 0.32 9.34
C ILE A 234 23.01 -0.63 8.42
N ALA A 235 23.24 -1.88 8.85
CA ALA A 235 23.96 -2.88 8.07
C ALA A 235 23.27 -3.17 6.73
N ILE A 236 21.93 -3.31 6.72
CA ILE A 236 21.16 -3.48 5.48
C ILE A 236 21.31 -2.24 4.58
N GLY A 237 21.32 -1.04 5.14
CA GLY A 237 21.57 0.18 4.37
C GLY A 237 22.94 0.18 3.71
N VAL A 238 23.98 -0.27 4.42
CA VAL A 238 25.34 -0.45 3.84
C VAL A 238 25.32 -1.48 2.71
N VAL A 239 24.65 -2.60 2.90
CA VAL A 239 24.51 -3.64 1.85
C VAL A 239 23.79 -3.07 0.63
N ILE A 240 22.70 -2.31 0.80
CA ILE A 240 22.01 -1.63 -0.31
C ILE A 240 22.96 -0.64 -1.01
N ALA A 241 23.70 0.18 -0.24
CA ALA A 241 24.66 1.13 -0.81
C ALA A 241 25.76 0.43 -1.62
N ILE A 242 26.32 -0.68 -1.10
CA ILE A 242 27.31 -1.46 -1.83
C ILE A 242 26.71 -2.08 -3.11
N SER A 243 25.48 -2.58 -3.05
CA SER A 243 24.81 -3.15 -4.23
C SER A 243 24.62 -2.14 -5.35
N THR A 244 24.56 -0.83 -5.04
CA THR A 244 24.48 0.21 -6.07
C THR A 244 25.73 0.34 -6.94
N LEU A 245 26.87 -0.19 -6.49
CA LEU A 245 28.09 -0.24 -7.29
C LEU A 245 27.96 -1.20 -8.50
N GLN A 246 27.06 -2.19 -8.40
CA GLN A 246 26.74 -3.10 -9.50
C GLN A 246 25.55 -2.59 -10.31
N GLN A 247 24.44 -2.26 -9.62
CA GLN A 247 23.23 -1.75 -10.22
C GLN A 247 22.43 -0.93 -9.22
N VAL A 248 21.97 0.27 -9.66
CA VAL A 248 21.15 1.15 -8.80
C VAL A 248 19.73 0.64 -8.75
N TRP A 249 19.31 0.19 -7.58
CA TRP A 249 17.92 -0.21 -7.30
C TRP A 249 17.22 0.84 -6.45
N LEU A 250 16.72 1.90 -7.09
CA LEU A 250 16.10 3.04 -6.42
C LEU A 250 15.00 2.62 -5.45
N ARG A 251 14.22 1.59 -5.76
CA ARG A 251 13.16 1.06 -4.89
C ARG A 251 13.67 0.56 -3.53
N ASN A 252 14.85 -0.09 -3.51
CA ASN A 252 15.45 -0.62 -2.29
C ASN A 252 15.94 0.52 -1.40
N PHE A 253 16.56 1.52 -2.04
CA PHE A 253 17.00 2.73 -1.35
C PHE A 253 15.82 3.51 -0.75
N LEU A 254 14.73 3.66 -1.52
CA LEU A 254 13.51 4.30 -1.04
C LEU A 254 12.92 3.57 0.16
N ALA A 255 12.83 2.22 0.12
CA ALA A 255 12.33 1.42 1.23
C ALA A 255 13.18 1.64 2.50
N TRP A 256 14.51 1.60 2.38
CA TRP A 256 15.40 1.86 3.49
C TRP A 256 15.30 3.28 4.03
N PHE A 257 15.21 4.27 3.15
CA PHE A 257 15.02 5.67 3.53
C PHE A 257 13.71 5.88 4.32
N VAL A 258 12.61 5.29 3.87
CA VAL A 258 11.32 5.36 4.59
C VAL A 258 11.42 4.66 5.96
N ALA A 259 12.13 3.53 6.06
CA ALA A 259 12.37 2.87 7.33
C ALA A 259 13.17 3.76 8.30
N LEU A 260 14.18 4.50 7.81
CA LEU A 260 14.91 5.50 8.61
C LEU A 260 14.00 6.65 9.07
N LEU A 261 13.15 7.17 8.19
CA LEU A 261 12.18 8.20 8.57
C LEU A 261 11.26 7.73 9.70
N LEU A 262 10.76 6.48 9.61
CA LEU A 262 9.93 5.89 10.65
C LEU A 262 10.73 5.62 11.94
N PHE A 263 11.98 5.21 11.83
CA PHE A 263 12.87 5.07 12.99
C PHE A 263 13.09 6.41 13.70
N ILE A 264 13.32 7.49 12.96
CA ILE A 264 13.61 8.80 13.56
C ILE A 264 12.33 9.48 14.05
N TRP A 265 11.28 9.52 13.24
CA TRP A 265 10.07 10.32 13.49
C TRP A 265 8.75 9.52 13.56
N GLY A 266 8.77 8.19 13.56
CA GLY A 266 7.55 7.37 13.54
C GLY A 266 6.59 7.61 14.71
N ASN A 267 7.06 8.19 15.82
CA ASN A 267 6.25 8.59 16.98
C ASN A 267 5.89 10.09 16.98
N ALA A 268 6.22 10.83 15.93
CA ALA A 268 5.92 12.26 15.86
C ALA A 268 4.40 12.49 15.85
N THR A 269 3.92 13.26 16.79
CA THR A 269 2.51 13.67 16.89
C THR A 269 2.25 14.93 16.05
N TYR A 270 0.96 15.17 15.75
CA TYR A 270 0.58 16.42 15.10
C TYR A 270 1.03 17.63 15.93
N PRO A 271 1.62 18.66 15.29
CA PRO A 271 1.88 19.89 15.98
C PRO A 271 0.57 20.50 16.50
N ALA A 272 0.60 21.09 17.69
CA ALA A 272 -0.56 21.74 18.26
C ALA A 272 -1.09 22.82 17.29
N ILE A 273 -2.35 22.71 16.88
CA ILE A 273 -3.03 23.70 16.04
C ILE A 273 -3.43 24.86 16.98
N GLY A 274 -2.49 25.75 17.27
CA GLY A 274 -2.74 26.97 18.04
C GLY A 274 -2.93 28.20 17.15
N ALA A 275 -3.13 29.35 17.77
CA ALA A 275 -3.31 30.64 17.06
C ALA A 275 -2.17 30.98 16.08
N ALA A 276 -0.96 30.42 16.29
CA ALA A 276 0.21 30.59 15.43
C ALA A 276 0.18 29.72 14.12
N THR A 277 -0.75 28.74 14.02
CA THR A 277 -0.87 27.85 12.84
C THR A 277 -2.08 28.20 11.98
N ARG A 278 -2.36 29.48 11.78
CA ARG A 278 -3.42 29.96 10.89
C ARG A 278 -2.98 29.90 9.42
N GLY A 279 -3.95 29.72 8.52
CA GLY A 279 -3.70 29.78 7.07
C GLY A 279 -3.40 28.40 6.44
N LEU A 280 -2.58 28.38 5.37
CA LEU A 280 -2.28 27.23 4.53
C LEU A 280 -1.77 26.01 5.33
N LYS A 281 -0.91 26.23 6.32
CA LYS A 281 -0.37 25.16 7.16
C LYS A 281 -1.46 24.42 7.95
N ALA A 282 -2.45 25.14 8.49
CA ALA A 282 -3.55 24.52 9.23
C ALA A 282 -4.50 23.76 8.31
N SER A 283 -4.75 24.24 7.08
CA SER A 283 -5.57 23.53 6.09
C SER A 283 -4.90 22.27 5.59
N THR A 284 -3.59 22.30 5.33
CA THR A 284 -2.82 21.12 4.95
C THR A 284 -2.84 20.04 6.02
N LEU A 285 -2.61 20.39 7.29
CA LEU A 285 -2.68 19.44 8.41
C LEU A 285 -4.06 18.80 8.54
N ARG A 286 -5.13 19.60 8.36
CA ARG A 286 -6.51 19.08 8.36
C ARG A 286 -6.79 18.16 7.19
N ALA A 287 -6.29 18.48 6.00
CA ALA A 287 -6.43 17.67 4.81
C ALA A 287 -5.72 16.31 4.98
N ILE A 288 -4.50 16.28 5.52
CA ILE A 288 -3.77 15.04 5.82
C ILE A 288 -4.55 14.20 6.84
N ALA A 289 -4.98 14.78 7.96
CA ALA A 289 -5.75 14.09 8.99
C ALA A 289 -7.10 13.55 8.47
N TRP A 290 -7.71 14.24 7.51
CA TRP A 290 -8.92 13.80 6.84
C TRP A 290 -8.67 12.67 5.84
N ALA A 291 -7.61 12.77 5.02
CA ALA A 291 -7.32 11.82 3.95
C ALA A 291 -6.71 10.51 4.46
N SER A 292 -5.86 10.54 5.50
CA SER A 292 -5.13 9.38 5.99
C SER A 292 -6.02 8.18 6.33
N PRO A 293 -7.10 8.28 7.11
CA PRO A 293 -7.95 7.14 7.39
C PRO A 293 -8.72 6.62 6.17
N ARG A 294 -8.81 7.41 5.08
CA ARG A 294 -9.51 7.07 3.84
C ARG A 294 -8.58 6.52 2.76
N SER A 295 -7.27 6.57 3.00
CA SER A 295 -6.25 6.21 2.00
C SER A 295 -6.38 4.77 1.51
N TYR A 296 -6.76 3.84 2.39
CA TYR A 296 -7.00 2.44 2.01
C TYR A 296 -8.21 2.31 1.07
N CYS A 297 -9.34 2.93 1.39
CA CYS A 297 -10.50 2.93 0.51
C CYS A 297 -10.21 3.62 -0.82
N ALA A 298 -9.47 4.75 -0.82
CA ALA A 298 -9.08 5.44 -2.05
C ALA A 298 -8.18 4.56 -2.93
N PHE A 299 -7.21 3.89 -2.32
CA PHE A 299 -6.35 2.92 -3.00
C PHE A 299 -7.14 1.76 -3.62
N LEU A 300 -8.20 1.29 -3.00
CA LEU A 300 -8.99 0.17 -3.53
C LEU A 300 -9.93 0.58 -4.68
N ILE A 301 -10.53 1.78 -4.62
CA ILE A 301 -11.65 2.14 -5.50
C ILE A 301 -11.25 2.95 -6.74
N HIS A 302 -10.04 3.56 -6.76
CA HIS A 302 -9.65 4.50 -7.81
C HIS A 302 -9.64 3.89 -9.22
N PHE A 303 -9.30 2.60 -9.34
CA PHE A 303 -9.21 1.94 -10.63
C PHE A 303 -10.56 1.87 -11.34
N ALA A 304 -11.66 1.68 -10.61
CA ALA A 304 -13.01 1.76 -11.16
C ALA A 304 -13.30 3.13 -11.83
N PHE A 305 -12.83 4.21 -11.22
CA PHE A 305 -12.98 5.56 -11.80
C PHE A 305 -12.06 5.79 -13.00
N ILE A 306 -10.87 5.16 -13.04
CA ILE A 306 -10.01 5.16 -14.24
C ILE A 306 -10.73 4.50 -15.40
N LEU A 307 -11.36 3.32 -15.18
CA LEU A 307 -12.15 2.64 -16.19
C LEU A 307 -13.29 3.53 -16.72
N LEU A 308 -14.08 4.10 -15.83
CA LEU A 308 -15.21 4.96 -16.23
C LEU A 308 -14.76 6.22 -16.95
N ALA A 309 -13.68 6.86 -16.52
CA ALA A 309 -13.17 8.07 -17.18
C ALA A 309 -12.67 7.78 -18.60
N ASN A 310 -11.89 6.71 -18.79
CA ASN A 310 -11.46 6.30 -20.13
C ASN A 310 -12.64 5.89 -21.02
N THR A 311 -13.62 5.18 -20.46
CA THR A 311 -14.86 4.83 -21.19
C THR A 311 -15.59 6.08 -21.65
N LEU A 312 -15.79 7.07 -20.78
CA LEU A 312 -16.42 8.33 -21.12
C LEU A 312 -15.63 9.07 -22.21
N TYR A 313 -14.30 9.12 -22.08
CA TYR A 313 -13.41 9.82 -23.01
C TYR A 313 -13.46 9.22 -24.41
N ILE A 314 -13.46 7.90 -24.53
CA ILE A 314 -13.52 7.20 -25.82
C ILE A 314 -14.94 7.23 -26.38
N ALA A 315 -15.96 6.86 -25.61
CA ALA A 315 -17.34 6.78 -26.07
C ALA A 315 -17.93 8.12 -26.52
N SER A 316 -17.45 9.24 -25.94
CA SER A 316 -17.86 10.58 -26.35
C SER A 316 -17.14 11.11 -27.59
N GLY A 317 -16.14 10.38 -28.12
CA GLY A 317 -15.31 10.84 -29.24
C GLY A 317 -14.28 11.93 -28.90
N MET A 318 -14.13 12.29 -27.61
CA MET A 318 -13.17 13.32 -27.19
C MET A 318 -11.72 12.95 -27.52
N HIS A 319 -11.39 11.65 -27.52
CA HIS A 319 -10.07 11.13 -27.86
C HIS A 319 -9.64 11.46 -29.32
N ALA A 320 -10.60 11.59 -30.24
CA ALA A 320 -10.31 11.89 -31.64
C ALA A 320 -9.67 13.27 -31.84
N HIS A 321 -9.74 14.16 -30.87
CA HIS A 321 -9.14 15.49 -30.89
C HIS A 321 -7.79 15.57 -30.18
N GLU A 322 -7.24 14.45 -29.67
CA GLU A 322 -5.96 14.37 -28.93
C GLU A 322 -5.82 15.47 -27.88
N SER A 323 -6.93 15.76 -27.16
CA SER A 323 -6.98 16.88 -26.24
C SER A 323 -6.39 16.52 -24.88
N GLY A 324 -5.07 16.69 -24.72
CA GLY A 324 -4.39 16.45 -23.45
C GLY A 324 -4.91 17.32 -22.30
N LEU A 325 -5.50 18.51 -22.56
CA LEU A 325 -6.14 19.31 -21.49
C LEU A 325 -7.42 18.64 -20.96
N ILE A 326 -8.22 18.03 -21.83
CA ILE A 326 -9.39 17.26 -21.42
C ILE A 326 -8.93 16.03 -20.66
N ALA A 327 -7.91 15.32 -21.15
CA ALA A 327 -7.33 14.17 -20.48
C ALA A 327 -6.86 14.50 -19.05
N ILE A 328 -6.09 15.59 -18.88
CA ILE A 328 -5.65 16.04 -17.55
C ILE A 328 -6.84 16.41 -16.66
N SER A 329 -7.87 17.07 -17.21
CA SER A 329 -9.07 17.43 -16.46
C SER A 329 -9.82 16.19 -15.97
N LEU A 330 -9.92 15.14 -16.80
CA LEU A 330 -10.49 13.85 -16.42
C LEU A 330 -9.64 13.13 -15.36
N MET A 331 -8.31 13.17 -15.45
CA MET A 331 -7.42 12.63 -14.43
C MET A 331 -7.66 13.30 -13.06
N LEU A 332 -7.79 14.62 -13.04
CA LEU A 332 -8.15 15.36 -11.81
C LEU A 332 -9.54 14.95 -11.31
N GLY A 333 -10.50 14.79 -12.22
CA GLY A 333 -11.84 14.27 -11.92
C GLY A 333 -11.80 12.89 -11.25
N VAL A 334 -10.98 11.98 -11.77
CA VAL A 334 -10.77 10.65 -11.16
C VAL A 334 -10.24 10.75 -9.73
N VAL A 335 -9.24 11.60 -9.48
CA VAL A 335 -8.69 11.80 -8.12
C VAL A 335 -9.79 12.30 -7.18
N VAL A 336 -10.57 13.29 -7.60
CA VAL A 336 -11.66 13.88 -6.80
C VAL A 336 -12.76 12.86 -6.54
N CYS A 337 -13.26 12.18 -7.58
CA CYS A 337 -14.30 11.15 -7.46
C CYS A 337 -13.84 9.99 -6.55
N SER A 338 -12.58 9.54 -6.69
CA SER A 338 -11.99 8.52 -5.83
C SER A 338 -11.95 8.96 -4.36
N ALA A 339 -11.60 10.22 -4.07
CA ALA A 339 -11.59 10.75 -2.71
C ALA A 339 -12.99 10.82 -2.09
N PHE A 340 -14.00 11.23 -2.86
CA PHE A 340 -15.40 11.24 -2.42
C PHE A 340 -15.93 9.82 -2.16
N ALA A 341 -15.77 8.92 -3.14
CA ALA A 341 -16.20 7.52 -3.01
C ALA A 341 -15.49 6.81 -1.86
N ALA A 342 -14.18 7.05 -1.69
CA ALA A 342 -13.42 6.55 -0.55
C ALA A 342 -13.99 7.03 0.80
N SER A 343 -14.51 8.27 0.87
CA SER A 343 -15.13 8.78 2.10
C SER A 343 -16.43 8.05 2.44
N TYR A 344 -17.24 7.71 1.45
CA TYR A 344 -18.44 6.90 1.65
C TYR A 344 -18.08 5.46 2.02
N MET A 345 -17.18 4.83 1.29
CA MET A 345 -16.73 3.47 1.56
C MET A 345 -16.08 3.34 2.95
N TYR A 346 -15.28 4.32 3.36
CA TYR A 346 -14.71 4.39 4.70
C TYR A 346 -15.80 4.41 5.79
N ARG A 347 -16.82 5.28 5.62
CA ARG A 347 -17.89 5.44 6.63
C ARG A 347 -18.85 4.25 6.66
N LEU A 348 -19.24 3.73 5.48
CA LEU A 348 -20.30 2.73 5.36
C LEU A 348 -19.78 1.30 5.44
N VAL A 349 -18.50 1.07 5.11
CA VAL A 349 -17.91 -0.27 5.05
C VAL A 349 -16.76 -0.43 6.02
N GLU A 350 -15.70 0.41 5.95
CA GLU A 350 -14.47 0.19 6.73
C GLU A 350 -14.69 0.42 8.24
N ILE A 351 -15.38 1.49 8.63
CA ILE A 351 -15.66 1.76 10.07
C ILE A 351 -16.51 0.64 10.70
N PRO A 352 -17.61 0.16 10.08
CA PRO A 352 -18.37 -0.97 10.62
C PRO A 352 -17.55 -2.26 10.68
N SER A 353 -16.80 -2.57 9.62
CA SER A 353 -16.01 -3.80 9.55
C SER A 353 -14.84 -3.84 10.55
N ALA A 354 -14.28 -2.69 10.91
CA ALA A 354 -13.25 -2.60 11.94
C ALA A 354 -13.72 -3.09 13.33
N LYS A 355 -15.03 -3.23 13.53
CA LYS A 355 -15.64 -3.79 14.75
C LYS A 355 -15.76 -5.31 14.70
N LEU A 356 -15.64 -5.93 13.53
CA LEU A 356 -15.66 -7.38 13.35
C LEU A 356 -14.38 -7.97 13.94
N LYS A 357 -14.53 -8.76 14.98
CA LYS A 357 -13.43 -9.47 15.68
C LYS A 357 -13.94 -10.79 16.23
N ILE A 358 -13.09 -11.80 16.22
CA ILE A 358 -13.33 -13.10 16.85
C ILE A 358 -12.48 -13.25 18.12
#